data_ca746c1eabf1e05bbaf1b4571b84b2fd
#
_entry.id   ca746c1eabf1e05bbaf1b4571b84b2fd
#
_cell.length_a   1.000
_cell.length_b   1.000
_cell.length_c   1.000
_cell.angle_alpha   90.00
_cell.angle_beta   90.00
_cell.angle_gamma   90.00
#
_symmetry.space_group_name_H-M   'P 1'
#
loop_
_entity.id
_entity.type
_entity.pdbx_description
1 polymer ?
#
loop_
_entity_poly.entity_id
_entity_poly.type
_entity_poly.pdbx_seq_one_letter_code
_entity_poly.pdbx_strand_id
1 'polypeptide(L)'
;MVNLKINGRDVSVKEGTTILDAAKSIGETIPTLCYLKDINEIGACRVCVVEVEGTERCVTACNNFVEEGMVVYTNSRKVRTTRKTNVKLILSQHDYKCGTCIRSGNCTLQSLANELNISEMPYDSILEKDNWDKTFPLIRDARKCIKCMRCVQVCDNIQGMHVWDVVNTGSRTTVNVRGNHKIHETACTLCGQCVSSCPVGALTERDDVGIVLDA
;
A
#
# COMPACT_ATOMS: atom_id res chain seq x y z
N MET A 1 19.83 -15.35 -18.20
CA MET A 1 19.31 -14.01 -18.51
C MET A 1 17.99 -14.23 -19.24
N VAL A 2 17.02 -13.38 -18.96
CA VAL A 2 15.69 -13.39 -19.60
C VAL A 2 15.58 -12.11 -20.42
N ASN A 3 15.17 -12.23 -21.68
CA ASN A 3 15.03 -11.11 -22.61
C ASN A 3 13.53 -10.80 -22.78
N LEU A 4 13.18 -9.53 -22.66
CA LEU A 4 11.80 -9.06 -22.76
C LEU A 4 11.75 -7.67 -23.37
N LYS A 5 10.55 -7.19 -23.66
CA LYS A 5 10.33 -5.80 -24.10
C LYS A 5 9.46 -5.05 -23.09
N ILE A 6 9.88 -3.86 -22.69
CA ILE A 6 9.10 -2.95 -21.85
C ILE A 6 8.91 -1.63 -22.60
N ASN A 7 7.66 -1.28 -22.90
CA ASN A 7 7.31 -0.10 -23.70
C ASN A 7 8.09 0.00 -25.02
N GLY A 8 8.31 -1.15 -25.68
CA GLY A 8 9.05 -1.25 -26.94
C GLY A 8 10.58 -1.24 -26.84
N ARG A 9 11.16 -1.10 -25.63
CA ARG A 9 12.60 -1.20 -25.39
C ARG A 9 12.98 -2.64 -25.03
N ASP A 10 14.08 -3.13 -25.61
CA ASP A 10 14.66 -4.43 -25.25
C ASP A 10 15.34 -4.36 -23.89
N VAL A 11 15.06 -5.34 -23.04
CA VAL A 11 15.54 -5.44 -21.66
C VAL A 11 16.04 -6.85 -21.41
N SER A 12 17.23 -6.99 -20.82
CA SER A 12 17.79 -8.27 -20.43
C SER A 12 18.12 -8.26 -18.94
N VAL A 13 17.49 -9.15 -18.16
CA VAL A 13 17.65 -9.23 -16.70
C VAL A 13 17.86 -10.67 -16.25
N LYS A 14 18.21 -10.86 -14.99
CA LYS A 14 18.36 -12.20 -14.40
C LYS A 14 17.00 -12.89 -14.30
N GLU A 15 16.99 -14.21 -14.42
CA GLU A 15 15.83 -15.03 -14.08
C GLU A 15 15.42 -14.80 -12.62
N GLY A 16 14.11 -14.79 -12.36
CA GLY A 16 13.55 -14.46 -11.05
C GLY A 16 13.46 -12.96 -10.76
N THR A 17 13.77 -12.07 -11.72
CA THR A 17 13.53 -10.63 -11.59
C THR A 17 12.04 -10.32 -11.73
N THR A 18 11.49 -9.44 -10.90
CA THR A 18 10.11 -8.98 -11.04
C THR A 18 9.96 -8.02 -12.22
N ILE A 19 8.75 -7.90 -12.77
CA ILE A 19 8.45 -6.90 -13.82
C ILE A 19 8.75 -5.48 -13.29
N LEU A 20 8.50 -5.23 -12.01
CA LEU A 20 8.77 -3.94 -11.36
C LEU A 20 10.27 -3.62 -11.37
N ASP A 21 11.12 -4.56 -10.97
CA ASP A 21 12.56 -4.35 -10.95
C ASP A 21 13.16 -4.29 -12.36
N ALA A 22 12.63 -5.07 -13.31
CA ALA A 22 13.03 -5.00 -14.71
C ALA A 22 12.69 -3.63 -15.32
N ALA A 23 11.52 -3.07 -15.04
CA ALA A 23 11.15 -1.72 -15.48
C ALA A 23 12.07 -0.66 -14.86
N LYS A 24 12.35 -0.77 -13.55
CA LYS A 24 13.26 0.12 -12.84
C LYS A 24 14.67 0.11 -13.40
N SER A 25 15.18 -1.03 -13.86
CA SER A 25 16.55 -1.15 -14.43
C SER A 25 16.76 -0.30 -15.70
N ILE A 26 15.70 0.02 -16.42
CA ILE A 26 15.72 0.88 -17.61
C ILE A 26 15.18 2.29 -17.37
N GLY A 27 14.99 2.67 -16.09
CA GLY A 27 14.49 4.01 -15.71
C GLY A 27 12.97 4.19 -15.85
N GLU A 28 12.21 3.12 -16.10
CA GLU A 28 10.74 3.18 -16.14
C GLU A 28 10.16 3.09 -14.72
N THR A 29 9.32 4.06 -14.36
CA THR A 29 8.68 4.10 -13.05
C THR A 29 7.27 3.52 -13.10
N ILE A 30 7.03 2.44 -12.37
CA ILE A 30 5.71 1.87 -12.14
C ILE A 30 5.28 2.27 -10.73
N PRO A 31 4.16 3.01 -10.55
CA PRO A 31 3.73 3.44 -9.22
C PRO A 31 3.34 2.25 -8.34
N THR A 32 3.69 2.33 -7.07
CA THR A 32 3.38 1.32 -6.05
C THR A 32 2.74 1.98 -4.84
N LEU A 33 1.96 1.24 -4.05
CA LEU A 33 1.36 1.73 -2.81
C LEU A 33 1.55 0.75 -1.63
N CYS A 34 1.35 -0.55 -1.84
CA CYS A 34 1.59 -1.55 -0.80
C CYS A 34 3.03 -2.09 -0.81
N TYR A 35 3.70 -2.06 -1.95
CA TYR A 35 5.03 -2.64 -2.14
C TYR A 35 6.08 -2.05 -1.18
N LEU A 36 6.80 -2.93 -0.52
CA LEU A 36 7.99 -2.63 0.28
C LEU A 36 8.99 -3.75 0.00
N LYS A 37 10.08 -3.40 -0.68
CA LYS A 37 11.05 -4.37 -1.18
C LYS A 37 11.53 -5.33 -0.08
N ASP A 38 11.59 -6.61 -0.39
CA ASP A 38 12.04 -7.72 0.47
C ASP A 38 11.18 -7.91 1.75
N ILE A 39 10.13 -7.10 1.95
CA ILE A 39 9.28 -7.13 3.15
C ILE A 39 7.82 -7.38 2.79
N ASN A 40 7.25 -6.63 1.84
CA ASN A 40 5.83 -6.70 1.48
C ASN A 40 5.61 -6.65 -0.04
N GLU A 41 5.67 -7.80 -0.70
CA GLU A 41 5.55 -7.95 -2.15
C GLU A 41 4.28 -8.71 -2.56
N ILE A 42 3.20 -8.53 -1.81
CA ILE A 42 1.97 -9.34 -1.90
C ILE A 42 0.97 -8.89 -2.97
N GLY A 43 1.22 -7.75 -3.65
CA GLY A 43 0.33 -7.24 -4.70
C GLY A 43 -1.06 -6.80 -4.24
N ALA A 44 -1.27 -6.50 -2.94
CA ALA A 44 -2.58 -6.24 -2.34
C ALA A 44 -3.32 -5.04 -2.95
N CYS A 45 -2.65 -3.92 -3.19
CA CYS A 45 -3.29 -2.67 -3.65
C CYS A 45 -3.59 -2.64 -5.14
N ARG A 46 -2.92 -3.46 -5.94
CA ARG A 46 -3.03 -3.53 -7.41
C ARG A 46 -2.84 -2.17 -8.12
N VAL A 47 -2.02 -1.29 -7.57
CA VAL A 47 -1.65 0.00 -8.18
C VAL A 47 -0.55 -0.20 -9.22
N CYS A 48 0.37 -1.13 -9.00
CA CYS A 48 1.50 -1.45 -9.88
C CYS A 48 1.11 -2.30 -11.12
N VAL A 49 -0.15 -2.27 -11.53
CA VAL A 49 -0.60 -3.07 -12.69
C VAL A 49 0.07 -2.64 -13.97
N VAL A 50 0.38 -3.64 -14.80
CA VAL A 50 0.91 -3.52 -16.15
C VAL A 50 0.11 -4.41 -17.09
N GLU A 51 0.17 -4.14 -18.40
CA GLU A 51 -0.38 -4.98 -19.44
C GLU A 51 0.74 -5.84 -20.00
N VAL A 52 0.49 -7.14 -20.10
CA VAL A 52 1.36 -8.10 -20.78
C VAL A 52 0.66 -8.53 -22.05
N GLU A 53 1.36 -8.48 -23.17
CA GLU A 53 0.82 -8.88 -24.47
C GLU A 53 0.34 -10.33 -24.42
N GLY A 54 -0.81 -10.61 -25.05
CA GLY A 54 -1.43 -11.93 -25.01
C GLY A 54 -2.24 -12.23 -23.74
N THR A 55 -2.26 -11.31 -22.75
CA THR A 55 -3.07 -11.49 -21.54
C THR A 55 -4.34 -10.62 -21.56
N GLU A 56 -5.46 -11.21 -21.13
CA GLU A 56 -6.72 -10.48 -21.04
C GLU A 56 -6.72 -9.45 -19.91
N ARG A 57 -6.06 -9.75 -18.81
CA ARG A 57 -6.07 -8.93 -17.59
C ARG A 57 -4.70 -8.32 -17.29
N CYS A 58 -4.69 -7.11 -16.74
CA CYS A 58 -3.47 -6.53 -16.20
C CYS A 58 -2.96 -7.35 -15.01
N VAL A 59 -1.63 -7.52 -14.93
CA VAL A 59 -0.94 -8.21 -13.83
C VAL A 59 -0.22 -7.19 -12.94
N THR A 60 0.05 -7.55 -11.69
CA THR A 60 0.80 -6.71 -10.75
C THR A 60 2.31 -6.87 -11.00
N ALA A 61 3.03 -5.77 -11.22
CA ALA A 61 4.44 -5.81 -11.54
C ALA A 61 5.33 -6.20 -10.34
N CYS A 62 4.87 -5.93 -9.10
CA CYS A 62 5.68 -6.11 -7.89
C CYS A 62 5.88 -7.57 -7.45
N ASN A 63 5.06 -8.50 -7.94
CA ASN A 63 5.10 -9.93 -7.56
C ASN A 63 4.90 -10.88 -8.73
N ASN A 64 5.00 -10.40 -9.98
CA ASN A 64 5.07 -11.24 -11.16
C ASN A 64 6.47 -11.14 -11.73
N PHE A 65 7.05 -12.31 -12.06
CA PHE A 65 8.38 -12.43 -12.61
C PHE A 65 8.36 -12.26 -14.12
N VAL A 66 9.49 -11.86 -14.67
CA VAL A 66 9.68 -11.76 -16.11
C VAL A 66 9.85 -13.14 -16.75
N GLU A 67 9.37 -13.29 -17.97
CA GLU A 67 9.50 -14.49 -18.79
C GLU A 67 10.14 -14.15 -20.13
N GLU A 68 10.80 -15.14 -20.76
CA GLU A 68 11.45 -14.96 -22.06
C GLU A 68 10.46 -14.53 -23.14
N GLY A 69 10.80 -13.49 -23.87
CA GLY A 69 9.97 -12.94 -24.92
C GLY A 69 8.74 -12.12 -24.46
N MET A 70 8.58 -11.93 -23.14
CA MET A 70 7.46 -11.14 -22.58
C MET A 70 7.45 -9.71 -23.16
N VAL A 71 6.27 -9.18 -23.50
CA VAL A 71 6.09 -7.79 -23.93
C VAL A 71 5.19 -7.09 -22.92
N VAL A 72 5.72 -6.03 -22.28
CA VAL A 72 5.07 -5.32 -21.18
C VAL A 72 4.81 -3.87 -21.54
N TYR A 73 3.60 -3.39 -21.25
CA TYR A 73 3.21 -2.00 -21.36
C TYR A 73 2.87 -1.45 -19.98
N THR A 74 3.64 -0.44 -19.54
CA THR A 74 3.51 0.13 -18.17
C THR A 74 2.49 1.26 -18.07
N ASN A 75 2.06 1.83 -19.21
CA ASN A 75 1.21 3.02 -19.25
C ASN A 75 0.21 3.04 -20.43
N SER A 76 -0.29 1.87 -20.87
CA SER A 76 -1.36 1.78 -21.88
C SER A 76 -2.67 2.37 -21.35
N ARG A 77 -3.65 2.61 -22.25
CA ARG A 77 -4.99 3.06 -21.85
C ARG A 77 -5.62 2.10 -20.84
N LYS A 78 -5.48 0.78 -21.08
CA LYS A 78 -5.98 -0.28 -20.21
C LYS A 78 -5.35 -0.20 -18.81
N VAL A 79 -4.02 -0.04 -18.71
CA VAL A 79 -3.29 0.11 -17.47
C VAL A 79 -3.76 1.36 -16.70
N ARG A 80 -3.83 2.53 -17.37
CA ARG A 80 -4.29 3.78 -16.74
C ARG A 80 -5.70 3.68 -16.20
N THR A 81 -6.62 3.11 -16.97
CA THR A 81 -8.01 2.90 -16.55
C THR A 81 -8.09 1.97 -15.34
N THR A 82 -7.40 0.82 -15.40
CA THR A 82 -7.38 -0.16 -14.30
C THR A 82 -6.78 0.44 -13.02
N ARG A 83 -5.65 1.15 -13.14
CA ARG A 83 -4.99 1.81 -11.99
C ARG A 83 -5.88 2.88 -11.37
N LYS A 84 -6.51 3.73 -12.20
CA LYS A 84 -7.46 4.76 -11.73
C LYS A 84 -8.64 4.14 -10.98
N THR A 85 -9.21 3.04 -11.48
CA THR A 85 -10.29 2.31 -10.81
C THR A 85 -9.84 1.75 -9.46
N ASN A 86 -8.67 1.11 -9.42
CA ASN A 86 -8.13 0.56 -8.16
C ASN A 86 -7.90 1.64 -7.10
N VAL A 87 -7.35 2.79 -7.49
CA VAL A 87 -7.14 3.91 -6.55
C VAL A 87 -8.49 4.50 -6.09
N LYS A 88 -9.49 4.62 -6.97
CA LYS A 88 -10.85 5.03 -6.57
C LYS A 88 -11.49 4.07 -5.57
N LEU A 89 -11.32 2.76 -5.76
CA LEU A 89 -11.81 1.74 -4.81
C LEU A 89 -11.10 1.84 -3.45
N ILE A 90 -9.80 2.13 -3.42
CA ILE A 90 -9.07 2.39 -2.18
C ILE A 90 -9.60 3.65 -1.49
N LEU A 91 -9.82 4.72 -2.24
CA LEU A 91 -10.33 5.99 -1.71
C LEU A 91 -11.75 5.86 -1.17
N SER A 92 -12.61 5.00 -1.73
CA SER A 92 -13.98 4.78 -1.22
C SER A 92 -14.02 4.19 0.20
N GLN A 93 -12.90 3.58 0.65
CA GLN A 93 -12.74 3.02 2.00
C GLN A 93 -11.77 3.85 2.87
N HIS A 94 -11.43 5.04 2.44
CA HIS A 94 -10.46 5.90 3.10
C HIS A 94 -11.07 7.27 3.44
N ASP A 95 -10.90 7.73 4.69
CA ASP A 95 -11.28 9.09 5.09
C ASP A 95 -10.27 10.09 4.50
N TYR A 96 -10.57 10.61 3.31
CA TYR A 96 -9.70 11.49 2.52
C TYR A 96 -9.81 12.98 2.89
N LYS A 97 -10.01 13.29 4.17
CA LYS A 97 -9.92 14.67 4.70
C LYS A 97 -8.46 15.12 4.73
N CYS A 98 -7.85 15.25 3.54
CA CYS A 98 -6.42 15.50 3.38
C CYS A 98 -5.97 16.80 4.05
N GLY A 99 -6.78 17.86 4.02
CA GLY A 99 -6.43 19.16 4.59
C GLY A 99 -6.13 19.15 6.11
N THR A 100 -6.66 18.17 6.83
CA THR A 100 -6.44 18.00 8.29
C THR A 100 -5.67 16.72 8.62
N CYS A 101 -5.12 16.04 7.63
CA CYS A 101 -4.38 14.80 7.82
C CYS A 101 -2.92 15.07 8.15
N ILE A 102 -2.37 14.36 9.14
CA ILE A 102 -0.95 14.43 9.51
C ILE A 102 -0.01 14.10 8.34
N ARG A 103 -0.48 13.35 7.34
CA ARG A 103 0.30 12.99 6.14
C ARG A 103 0.01 13.90 4.94
N SER A 104 -0.69 15.02 5.13
CA SER A 104 -0.95 15.98 4.04
C SER A 104 0.35 16.47 3.41
N GLY A 105 0.44 16.41 2.08
CA GLY A 105 1.66 16.75 1.34
C GLY A 105 2.76 15.69 1.35
N ASN A 106 2.66 14.66 2.20
CA ASN A 106 3.59 13.52 2.27
C ASN A 106 2.84 12.20 2.34
N CYS A 107 1.91 11.98 1.42
CA CYS A 107 1.06 10.79 1.36
C CYS A 107 1.09 10.20 -0.04
N THR A 108 1.56 8.96 -0.17
CA THR A 108 1.64 8.27 -1.47
C THR A 108 0.26 8.13 -2.13
N LEU A 109 -0.81 7.89 -1.35
CA LEU A 109 -2.17 7.81 -1.90
C LEU A 109 -2.65 9.17 -2.45
N GLN A 110 -2.34 10.26 -1.76
CA GLN A 110 -2.67 11.62 -2.21
C GLN A 110 -1.94 11.96 -3.53
N SER A 111 -0.65 11.67 -3.61
CA SER A 111 0.13 11.88 -4.84
C SER A 111 -0.44 11.07 -6.00
N LEU A 112 -0.74 9.79 -5.79
CA LEU A 112 -1.36 8.93 -6.81
C LEU A 112 -2.74 9.44 -7.26
N ALA A 113 -3.56 9.92 -6.34
CA ALA A 113 -4.87 10.50 -6.69
C ALA A 113 -4.73 11.74 -7.59
N ASN A 114 -3.76 12.59 -7.28
CA ASN A 114 -3.45 13.79 -8.08
C ASN A 114 -2.89 13.41 -9.46
N GLU A 115 -1.91 12.51 -9.53
CA GLU A 115 -1.30 12.04 -10.79
C GLU A 115 -2.33 11.38 -11.73
N LEU A 116 -3.32 10.69 -11.17
CA LEU A 116 -4.39 10.04 -11.92
C LEU A 116 -5.59 10.96 -12.20
N ASN A 117 -5.51 12.23 -11.80
CA ASN A 117 -6.60 13.21 -11.94
C ASN A 117 -7.94 12.65 -11.42
N ILE A 118 -7.94 12.18 -10.16
CA ILE A 118 -9.15 11.69 -9.50
C ILE A 118 -9.84 12.88 -8.84
N SER A 119 -10.83 13.46 -9.53
CA SER A 119 -11.66 14.58 -9.06
C SER A 119 -13.04 14.14 -8.56
N GLU A 120 -13.46 12.92 -8.94
CA GLU A 120 -14.80 12.41 -8.63
C GLU A 120 -14.72 11.00 -8.06
N MET A 121 -15.54 10.74 -7.06
CA MET A 121 -15.68 9.44 -6.41
C MET A 121 -17.06 8.85 -6.74
N PRO A 122 -17.13 7.89 -7.69
CA PRO A 122 -18.41 7.30 -8.09
C PRO A 122 -18.91 6.22 -7.12
N TYR A 123 -18.18 5.95 -6.06
CA TYR A 123 -18.51 4.90 -5.08
C TYR A 123 -18.89 5.53 -3.76
N ASP A 124 -19.88 4.94 -3.08
CA ASP A 124 -20.24 5.31 -1.73
C ASP A 124 -19.07 5.05 -0.77
N SER A 125 -18.90 5.96 0.19
CA SER A 125 -17.83 5.81 1.19
C SER A 125 -18.27 4.82 2.26
N ILE A 126 -17.47 3.77 2.46
CA ILE A 126 -17.65 2.76 3.51
C ILE A 126 -16.46 2.85 4.46
N LEU A 127 -16.61 3.70 5.49
CA LEU A 127 -15.55 3.88 6.48
C LEU A 127 -15.69 2.89 7.64
N GLU A 128 -14.57 2.36 8.08
CA GLU A 128 -14.48 1.51 9.27
C GLU A 128 -14.76 2.34 10.52
N LYS A 129 -15.38 1.73 11.56
CA LYS A 129 -15.52 2.37 12.87
C LYS A 129 -14.17 2.43 13.58
N ASP A 130 -13.87 3.57 14.16
CA ASP A 130 -12.66 3.75 14.97
C ASP A 130 -12.97 3.40 16.43
N ASN A 131 -12.37 2.32 16.92
CA ASN A 131 -12.51 1.84 18.30
C ASN A 131 -11.14 1.74 18.99
N TRP A 132 -10.16 2.54 18.57
CA TRP A 132 -8.80 2.47 19.08
C TRP A 132 -8.68 3.09 20.48
N ASP A 133 -7.88 2.46 21.32
CA ASP A 133 -7.49 3.00 22.64
C ASP A 133 -6.49 4.16 22.47
N LYS A 134 -6.97 5.37 22.67
CA LYS A 134 -6.17 6.60 22.53
C LYS A 134 -5.21 6.85 23.68
N THR A 135 -5.26 6.04 24.74
CA THR A 135 -4.30 6.13 25.87
C THR A 135 -2.97 5.46 25.54
N PHE A 136 -2.95 4.57 24.55
CA PHE A 136 -1.73 3.91 24.11
C PHE A 136 -0.85 4.84 23.25
N PRO A 137 0.50 4.78 23.36
CA PRO A 137 1.39 5.68 22.61
C PRO A 137 1.31 5.56 21.09
N LEU A 138 0.87 4.41 20.57
CA LEU A 138 0.61 4.18 19.15
C LEU A 138 -0.88 4.39 18.87
N ILE A 139 -1.20 5.26 17.92
CA ILE A 139 -2.56 5.56 17.47
C ILE A 139 -2.84 4.88 16.13
N ARG A 140 -4.00 4.25 16.02
CA ARG A 140 -4.52 3.71 14.76
C ARG A 140 -5.86 4.39 14.41
N ASP A 141 -5.95 4.98 13.23
CA ASP A 141 -7.20 5.42 12.63
C ASP A 141 -7.62 4.41 11.53
N ALA A 142 -8.57 3.55 11.87
CA ALA A 142 -9.08 2.51 10.98
C ALA A 142 -9.66 3.09 9.68
N ARG A 143 -10.27 4.28 9.73
CA ARG A 143 -10.89 4.95 8.58
C ARG A 143 -9.88 5.37 7.52
N LYS A 144 -8.61 5.52 7.90
CA LYS A 144 -7.51 5.86 6.99
C LYS A 144 -6.74 4.64 6.49
N CYS A 145 -7.02 3.45 7.02
CA CYS A 145 -6.31 2.23 6.66
C CYS A 145 -6.68 1.78 5.24
N ILE A 146 -5.68 1.66 4.36
CA ILE A 146 -5.82 1.18 2.98
C ILE A 146 -5.54 -0.31 2.83
N LYS A 147 -5.41 -1.03 3.93
CA LYS A 147 -5.22 -2.49 3.98
C LYS A 147 -4.02 -2.98 3.15
N CYS A 148 -2.93 -2.21 3.16
CA CYS A 148 -1.73 -2.50 2.39
C CYS A 148 -0.83 -3.59 2.99
N MET A 149 -1.10 -4.00 4.22
CA MET A 149 -0.39 -5.03 4.99
C MET A 149 1.07 -4.70 5.35
N ARG A 150 1.59 -3.50 5.08
CA ARG A 150 2.98 -3.15 5.42
C ARG A 150 3.27 -3.29 6.91
N CYS A 151 2.37 -2.81 7.79
CA CYS A 151 2.53 -2.92 9.23
C CYS A 151 2.54 -4.38 9.71
N VAL A 152 1.74 -5.26 9.11
CA VAL A 152 1.73 -6.70 9.39
C VAL A 152 3.08 -7.28 9.03
N GLN A 153 3.52 -7.12 7.78
CA GLN A 153 4.76 -7.73 7.28
C GLN A 153 6.02 -7.20 7.99
N VAL A 154 6.07 -5.90 8.29
CA VAL A 154 7.19 -5.32 9.05
C VAL A 154 7.22 -5.88 10.47
N CYS A 155 6.06 -5.97 11.14
CA CYS A 155 5.98 -6.49 12.50
C CYS A 155 6.33 -7.98 12.56
N ASP A 156 5.93 -8.75 11.55
CA ASP A 156 6.17 -10.18 11.51
C ASP A 156 7.60 -10.51 11.05
N ASN A 157 8.04 -9.93 9.91
CA ASN A 157 9.28 -10.35 9.26
C ASN A 157 10.53 -9.63 9.81
N ILE A 158 10.37 -8.39 10.30
CA ILE A 158 11.50 -7.58 10.79
C ILE A 158 11.59 -7.60 12.32
N GLN A 159 10.45 -7.43 13.00
CA GLN A 159 10.42 -7.36 14.47
C GLN A 159 10.12 -8.70 15.15
N GLY A 160 9.51 -9.66 14.45
CA GLY A 160 9.12 -10.95 15.03
C GLY A 160 8.06 -10.87 16.13
N MET A 161 7.34 -9.75 16.22
CA MET A 161 6.39 -9.49 17.33
C MET A 161 4.95 -9.89 17.04
N HIS A 162 4.58 -10.06 15.78
CA HIS A 162 3.27 -10.54 15.33
C HIS A 162 2.06 -9.81 15.94
N VAL A 163 2.18 -8.49 16.15
CA VAL A 163 1.13 -7.67 16.78
C VAL A 163 -0.04 -7.43 15.84
N TRP A 164 0.24 -7.20 14.56
CA TRP A 164 -0.78 -6.88 13.56
C TRP A 164 -1.22 -8.10 12.79
N ASP A 165 -2.49 -8.14 12.39
CA ASP A 165 -3.03 -9.21 11.55
C ASP A 165 -4.16 -8.70 10.67
N VAL A 166 -4.52 -9.51 9.66
CA VAL A 166 -5.71 -9.32 8.84
C VAL A 166 -6.88 -9.99 9.53
N VAL A 167 -7.92 -9.21 9.81
CA VAL A 167 -9.13 -9.73 10.43
C VAL A 167 -10.34 -9.52 9.51
N ASN A 168 -11.35 -10.36 9.67
CA ASN A 168 -12.54 -10.44 8.82
C ASN A 168 -12.23 -10.83 7.37
N THR A 169 -13.27 -10.88 6.52
CA THR A 169 -13.18 -11.29 5.11
C THR A 169 -14.02 -10.40 4.20
N GLY A 170 -13.71 -10.41 2.90
CA GLY A 170 -14.43 -9.66 1.86
C GLY A 170 -14.38 -8.15 2.10
N SER A 171 -15.51 -7.46 1.96
CA SER A 171 -15.61 -6.01 2.16
C SER A 171 -15.33 -5.55 3.60
N ARG A 172 -15.43 -6.47 4.57
CA ARG A 172 -15.15 -6.20 5.98
C ARG A 172 -13.70 -6.46 6.38
N THR A 173 -12.84 -6.90 5.46
CA THR A 173 -11.42 -7.09 5.73
C THR A 173 -10.81 -5.82 6.30
N THR A 174 -10.09 -5.95 7.40
CA THR A 174 -9.32 -4.84 8.01
C THR A 174 -8.01 -5.35 8.59
N VAL A 175 -7.09 -4.45 8.86
CA VAL A 175 -5.86 -4.74 9.60
C VAL A 175 -6.08 -4.29 11.04
N ASN A 176 -5.96 -5.19 11.98
CA ASN A 176 -6.15 -4.92 13.41
C ASN A 176 -5.10 -5.66 14.23
N VAL A 177 -5.14 -5.50 15.53
CA VAL A 177 -4.35 -6.31 16.45
C VAL A 177 -4.76 -7.77 16.33
N ARG A 178 -3.77 -8.66 16.27
CA ARG A 178 -3.97 -10.12 16.13
C ARG A 178 -4.98 -10.62 17.16
N GLY A 179 -5.90 -11.49 16.73
CA GLY A 179 -6.95 -12.03 17.57
C GLY A 179 -7.98 -11.02 18.08
N ASN A 180 -8.00 -9.79 17.53
CA ASN A 180 -8.82 -8.67 18.02
C ASN A 180 -8.57 -8.31 19.48
N HIS A 181 -7.37 -8.62 20.00
CA HIS A 181 -6.96 -8.17 21.32
C HIS A 181 -6.80 -6.64 21.38
N LYS A 182 -6.77 -6.10 22.58
CA LYS A 182 -6.36 -4.71 22.77
C LYS A 182 -4.85 -4.59 22.63
N ILE A 183 -4.36 -3.48 22.09
CA ILE A 183 -2.94 -3.29 21.81
C ILE A 183 -2.05 -3.45 23.06
N HIS A 184 -2.53 -3.03 24.23
CA HIS A 184 -1.79 -3.14 25.48
C HIS A 184 -1.74 -4.59 26.06
N GLU A 185 -2.51 -5.53 25.50
CA GLU A 185 -2.47 -6.96 25.83
C GLU A 185 -1.44 -7.72 24.98
N THR A 186 -0.77 -7.04 24.06
CA THR A 186 0.20 -7.64 23.12
C THR A 186 1.63 -7.37 23.58
N ALA A 187 2.57 -8.10 22.99
CA ALA A 187 4.00 -7.90 23.20
C ALA A 187 4.58 -6.74 22.35
N CYS A 188 3.79 -5.69 22.08
CA CYS A 188 4.24 -4.55 21.29
C CYS A 188 5.41 -3.84 21.98
N THR A 189 6.56 -3.75 21.31
CA THR A 189 7.78 -3.12 21.81
C THR A 189 7.85 -1.61 21.56
N LEU A 190 6.81 -1.01 20.97
CA LEU A 190 6.75 0.42 20.58
C LEU A 190 7.90 0.85 19.65
N CYS A 191 8.41 -0.05 18.83
CA CYS A 191 9.54 0.22 17.92
C CYS A 191 9.26 1.22 16.79
N GLY A 192 7.98 1.58 16.53
CA GLY A 192 7.58 2.56 15.52
C GLY A 192 7.68 2.11 14.06
N GLN A 193 8.19 0.90 13.76
CA GLN A 193 8.38 0.41 12.38
C GLN A 193 7.07 0.37 11.57
N CYS A 194 5.96 0.03 12.21
CA CYS A 194 4.64 0.03 11.58
C CYS A 194 4.16 1.46 11.21
N VAL A 195 4.50 2.47 12.01
CA VAL A 195 4.22 3.89 11.72
C VAL A 195 5.04 4.36 10.54
N SER A 196 6.37 4.14 10.57
CA SER A 196 7.29 4.56 9.50
C SER A 196 6.96 3.91 8.16
N SER A 197 6.48 2.65 8.19
CA SER A 197 6.13 1.90 6.98
C SER A 197 4.72 2.21 6.45
N CYS A 198 3.87 2.90 7.22
CA CYS A 198 2.50 3.23 6.81
C CYS A 198 2.52 4.27 5.68
N PRO A 199 1.98 3.97 4.47
CA PRO A 199 2.00 4.88 3.33
C PRO A 199 0.97 6.01 3.43
N VAL A 200 0.10 5.95 4.45
CA VAL A 200 -0.97 6.91 4.74
C VAL A 200 -0.97 7.24 6.23
N GLY A 201 -1.84 8.14 6.68
CA GLY A 201 -1.93 8.54 8.10
C GLY A 201 -2.80 7.61 8.96
N ALA A 202 -2.74 6.29 8.74
CA ALA A 202 -3.54 5.32 9.51
C ALA A 202 -2.88 4.88 10.82
N LEU A 203 -1.56 4.93 10.89
CA LEU A 203 -0.77 4.67 12.09
C LEU A 203 0.11 5.89 12.37
N THR A 204 0.04 6.37 13.60
CA THR A 204 0.79 7.54 14.07
C THR A 204 1.19 7.33 15.53
N GLU A 205 2.16 8.10 15.98
CA GLU A 205 2.41 8.31 17.41
C GLU A 205 1.31 9.17 18.03
N ARG A 206 1.10 9.03 19.34
CA ARG A 206 0.24 9.93 20.11
C ARG A 206 0.92 11.28 20.24
N ASP A 207 0.17 12.35 20.01
CA ASP A 207 0.66 13.72 20.22
C ASP A 207 0.49 14.08 21.72
N ASP A 208 1.61 14.14 22.43
CA ASP A 208 1.68 14.51 23.84
C ASP A 208 2.26 15.92 24.04
N VAL A 209 2.50 16.69 22.96
CA VAL A 209 3.14 18.02 23.05
C VAL A 209 2.37 18.95 23.98
N GLY A 210 1.04 19.02 23.89
CA GLY A 210 0.23 19.85 24.79
C GLY A 210 0.41 19.49 26.26
N ILE A 211 0.40 18.18 26.58
CA ILE A 211 0.56 17.69 27.95
C ILE A 211 1.94 18.08 28.54
N VAL A 212 2.98 17.99 27.68
CA VAL A 212 4.35 18.32 28.11
C VAL A 212 4.55 19.83 28.29
N LEU A 213 3.91 20.65 27.42
CA LEU A 213 4.01 22.11 27.53
C LEU A 213 3.21 22.70 28.71
N ASP A 214 2.16 22.02 29.17
CA ASP A 214 1.31 22.41 30.27
C ASP A 214 1.82 21.93 31.65
N ALA A 215 2.88 21.09 31.70
CA ALA A 215 3.49 20.53 32.90
C ALA A 215 4.66 21.38 33.41
#